data_2a4cbd1ccc794b038cf6c61e4dba50b6
#
_entry.id   2a4cbd1ccc794b038cf6c61e4dba50b6
#
_cell.length_a   1.000
_cell.length_b   1.000
_cell.length_c   1.000
_cell.angle_alpha   90.00
_cell.angle_beta   90.00
_cell.angle_gamma   90.00
#
_symmetry.space_group_name_H-M   'P 1'
#
loop_
_entity.id
_entity.type
_entity.pdbx_description
1 polymer ?
#
loop_
_entity_poly.entity_id
_entity_poly.type
_entity_poly.pdbx_seq_one_letter_code
_entity_poly.pdbx_strand_id
1 'polypeptide(L)'
;MKKNWKKVLVGTLCLVGFLLLLVKENQFEKVSLISTEGQSYEKAVVTKITKDNLEEDGNRYGTQEVRVQVKSGAYAGEEFDAVNPSGSLFGMENCEVGSRVIVIVSSTDDNAVVTVYSKDRTMAIYLFVLFFCLVICMIGGKKGVKAIASLAFTGVCIVYLMFPLMYRGISPIGITIVVVILSTLLTLWLLGGVSKKTVSAVVGTVSGVVVAAAAAVVFGKAAGITGYNVSDIETLNYVAQNTHIKIGQLLFSGIIIAALGATMDVGMSIASTIQELHERSPQLGTKELFVSGIRVGRDMMGTMANTLIFAYVGGSLSTLVVNYAYNLSYNQLINSYVIGTEIMQGLSGTLGVVLTVPITAAVAAVLIGKKTIVKEPLMQDIYDGSDDYEEPETDGEYGEDV
;
A
#
# COMPACT_ATOMS: atom_id res chain seq x y z
N MET A 1 0.82 38.05 -1.03
CA MET A 1 1.94 37.28 -1.59
C MET A 1 3.02 36.86 -0.58
N LYS A 2 3.40 37.65 0.43
CA LYS A 2 4.48 37.30 1.40
C LYS A 2 4.24 36.07 2.30
N LYS A 3 2.99 35.66 2.56
CA LYS A 3 2.67 34.55 3.49
C LYS A 3 2.87 33.15 2.86
N ASN A 4 2.82 33.05 1.54
CA ASN A 4 3.00 31.77 0.85
C ASN A 4 4.49 31.42 0.63
N TRP A 5 5.37 32.40 0.53
CA TRP A 5 6.79 32.16 0.27
C TRP A 5 7.50 31.44 1.42
N LYS A 6 7.17 31.77 2.68
CA LYS A 6 7.70 31.04 3.85
C LYS A 6 7.29 29.57 3.86
N LYS A 7 6.04 29.26 3.46
CA LYS A 7 5.56 27.87 3.38
C LYS A 7 6.26 27.09 2.26
N VAL A 8 6.48 27.74 1.11
CA VAL A 8 7.22 27.15 -0.01
C VAL A 8 8.67 26.91 0.39
N LEU A 9 9.32 27.90 1.03
CA LEU A 9 10.71 27.76 1.50
C LEU A 9 10.88 26.60 2.50
N VAL A 10 9.99 26.50 3.50
CA VAL A 10 10.01 25.40 4.47
C VAL A 10 9.79 24.06 3.77
N GLY A 11 8.83 23.97 2.85
CA GLY A 11 8.59 22.74 2.07
C GLY A 11 9.80 22.33 1.24
N THR A 12 10.46 23.29 0.58
CA THR A 12 11.67 23.03 -0.20
C THR A 12 12.85 22.58 0.69
N LEU A 13 13.04 23.22 1.85
CA LEU A 13 14.06 22.81 2.83
C LEU A 13 13.82 21.40 3.36
N CYS A 14 12.57 21.05 3.68
CA CYS A 14 12.20 19.69 4.10
C CYS A 14 12.46 18.66 2.99
N LEU A 15 12.13 18.99 1.74
CA LEU A 15 12.38 18.13 0.59
C LEU A 15 13.89 17.91 0.36
N VAL A 16 14.66 18.99 0.38
CA VAL A 16 16.12 18.92 0.23
C VAL A 16 16.74 18.11 1.38
N GLY A 17 16.33 18.36 2.62
CA GLY A 17 16.78 17.60 3.78
C GLY A 17 16.45 16.11 3.67
N PHE A 18 15.26 15.77 3.18
CA PHE A 18 14.86 14.40 2.93
C PHE A 18 15.69 13.75 1.81
N LEU A 19 15.92 14.45 0.71
CA LEU A 19 16.78 13.94 -0.38
C LEU A 19 18.22 13.72 0.08
N LEU A 20 18.79 14.64 0.86
CA LEU A 20 20.12 14.48 1.43
C LEU A 20 20.20 13.28 2.38
N LEU A 21 19.14 13.06 3.18
CA LEU A 21 19.03 11.88 4.03
C LEU A 21 19.00 10.60 3.18
N LEU A 22 18.20 10.55 2.12
CA LEU A 22 18.17 9.39 1.23
C LEU A 22 19.52 9.11 0.60
N VAL A 23 20.21 10.15 0.10
CA VAL A 23 21.55 9.99 -0.48
C VAL A 23 22.52 9.43 0.56
N LYS A 24 22.55 10.01 1.77
CA LYS A 24 23.40 9.54 2.87
C LYS A 24 23.13 8.08 3.25
N GLU A 25 21.85 7.71 3.36
CA GLU A 25 21.48 6.35 3.76
C GLU A 25 21.74 5.30 2.67
N ASN A 26 21.88 5.72 1.41
CA ASN A 26 22.23 4.83 0.29
C ASN A 26 23.72 4.83 -0.05
N GLN A 27 24.54 5.66 0.60
CA GLN A 27 25.99 5.64 0.47
C GLN A 27 26.62 4.56 1.36
N PHE A 28 26.32 3.30 1.10
CA PHE A 28 26.99 2.17 1.72
C PHE A 28 27.25 1.09 0.67
N GLU A 29 28.36 0.39 0.84
CA GLU A 29 28.73 -0.72 -0.02
C GLU A 29 27.85 -1.92 0.30
N LYS A 30 27.05 -2.35 -0.69
CA LYS A 30 26.25 -3.56 -0.56
C LYS A 30 27.16 -4.76 -0.72
N VAL A 31 27.07 -5.70 0.20
CA VAL A 31 27.74 -7.00 0.04
C VAL A 31 27.20 -7.66 -1.23
N SER A 32 28.08 -7.98 -2.17
CA SER A 32 27.71 -8.74 -3.36
C SER A 32 27.45 -10.19 -2.95
N LEU A 33 26.19 -10.58 -2.88
CA LEU A 33 25.78 -11.93 -2.53
C LEU A 33 25.88 -12.91 -3.72
N ILE A 34 25.93 -12.37 -4.93
CA ILE A 34 26.09 -13.11 -6.18
C ILE A 34 27.19 -12.42 -6.96
N SER A 35 28.22 -13.16 -7.38
CA SER A 35 29.23 -12.61 -8.27
C SER A 35 28.61 -12.37 -9.64
N THR A 36 28.59 -11.12 -10.06
CA THR A 36 28.20 -10.70 -11.41
C THR A 36 29.40 -10.18 -12.20
N GLU A 37 30.62 -10.41 -11.70
CA GLU A 37 31.85 -10.01 -12.40
C GLU A 37 31.91 -10.69 -13.77
N GLY A 38 32.16 -9.89 -14.80
CA GLY A 38 32.17 -10.38 -16.18
C GLY A 38 30.79 -10.68 -16.79
N GLN A 39 29.68 -10.37 -16.08
CA GLN A 39 28.34 -10.56 -16.59
C GLN A 39 27.65 -9.23 -16.88
N SER A 40 27.00 -9.11 -18.04
CA SER A 40 26.11 -8.01 -18.37
C SER A 40 24.71 -8.52 -18.74
N TYR A 41 23.71 -7.71 -18.38
CA TYR A 41 22.31 -8.00 -18.70
C TYR A 41 21.86 -7.11 -19.85
N GLU A 42 21.70 -7.73 -21.03
CA GLU A 42 21.45 -7.01 -22.27
C GLU A 42 20.09 -7.34 -22.88
N LYS A 43 19.53 -6.37 -23.59
CA LYS A 43 18.33 -6.61 -24.39
C LYS A 43 18.70 -7.30 -25.67
N ALA A 44 17.96 -8.34 -26.05
CA ALA A 44 18.16 -9.06 -27.27
C ALA A 44 16.83 -9.46 -27.94
N VAL A 45 16.91 -9.87 -29.21
CA VAL A 45 15.78 -10.41 -29.97
C VAL A 45 16.19 -11.79 -30.47
N VAL A 46 15.31 -12.76 -30.31
CA VAL A 46 15.49 -14.11 -30.84
C VAL A 46 15.34 -14.08 -32.36
N THR A 47 16.40 -14.40 -33.07
CA THR A 47 16.43 -14.41 -34.55
C THR A 47 16.14 -15.81 -35.11
N LYS A 48 16.52 -16.85 -34.41
CA LYS A 48 16.31 -18.25 -34.83
C LYS A 48 16.23 -19.19 -33.64
N ILE A 49 15.45 -20.27 -33.77
CA ILE A 49 15.48 -21.42 -32.85
C ILE A 49 16.37 -22.46 -33.51
N THR A 50 17.47 -22.81 -32.82
CA THR A 50 18.46 -23.75 -33.33
C THR A 50 18.08 -25.20 -32.93
N LYS A 51 17.61 -25.34 -31.68
CA LYS A 51 17.10 -26.61 -31.17
C LYS A 51 15.90 -26.32 -30.26
N ASP A 52 14.76 -26.88 -30.62
CA ASP A 52 13.58 -26.80 -29.77
C ASP A 52 13.60 -27.91 -28.71
N ASN A 53 12.97 -27.63 -27.58
CA ASN A 53 12.83 -28.58 -26.47
C ASN A 53 11.39 -29.15 -26.37
N LEU A 54 10.60 -29.04 -27.44
CA LEU A 54 9.26 -29.59 -27.55
C LEU A 54 9.37 -31.09 -27.92
N GLU A 55 8.83 -31.95 -27.07
CA GLU A 55 8.78 -33.41 -27.28
C GLU A 55 7.45 -33.81 -27.95
N GLU A 56 7.37 -35.05 -28.38
CA GLU A 56 6.20 -35.62 -29.09
C GLU A 56 4.92 -35.64 -28.23
N ASP A 57 5.06 -35.63 -26.91
CA ASP A 57 3.95 -35.58 -25.95
C ASP A 57 3.34 -34.17 -25.81
N GLY A 58 3.88 -33.18 -26.54
CA GLY A 58 3.45 -31.79 -26.49
C GLY A 58 4.02 -31.00 -25.32
N ASN A 59 4.82 -31.61 -24.46
CA ASN A 59 5.51 -30.95 -23.34
C ASN A 59 6.92 -30.53 -23.75
N ARG A 60 7.50 -29.63 -22.96
CA ARG A 60 8.84 -29.09 -23.17
C ARG A 60 9.77 -29.56 -22.07
N TYR A 61 10.86 -30.21 -22.44
CA TYR A 61 11.85 -30.74 -21.51
C TYR A 61 13.27 -30.28 -21.85
N GLY A 62 14.05 -29.97 -20.82
CA GLY A 62 15.43 -29.58 -21.01
C GLY A 62 15.60 -28.13 -21.52
N THR A 63 16.66 -27.87 -22.24
CA THR A 63 17.04 -26.54 -22.70
C THR A 63 16.66 -26.31 -24.16
N GLN A 64 16.21 -25.11 -24.49
CA GLN A 64 16.04 -24.67 -25.87
C GLN A 64 17.28 -23.87 -26.31
N GLU A 65 17.82 -24.18 -27.49
CA GLU A 65 18.94 -23.45 -28.07
C GLU A 65 18.39 -22.43 -29.08
N VAL A 66 18.79 -21.19 -28.95
CA VAL A 66 18.31 -20.08 -29.76
C VAL A 66 19.46 -19.21 -30.23
N ARG A 67 19.28 -18.56 -31.36
CA ARG A 67 20.17 -17.48 -31.79
C ARG A 67 19.53 -16.16 -31.45
N VAL A 68 20.30 -15.27 -30.83
CA VAL A 68 19.81 -13.96 -30.40
C VAL A 68 20.68 -12.86 -30.97
N GLN A 69 20.07 -11.75 -31.36
CA GLN A 69 20.76 -10.53 -31.70
C GLN A 69 20.66 -9.56 -30.52
N VAL A 70 21.82 -9.20 -29.93
CA VAL A 70 21.89 -8.27 -28.81
C VAL A 70 21.59 -6.84 -29.33
N LYS A 71 20.79 -6.09 -28.58
CA LYS A 71 20.32 -4.74 -28.95
C LYS A 71 20.85 -3.63 -28.04
N SER A 72 21.49 -3.97 -26.92
CA SER A 72 22.05 -2.99 -25.96
C SER A 72 23.43 -3.41 -25.49
N GLY A 73 24.14 -2.48 -24.83
CA GLY A 73 25.44 -2.70 -24.23
C GLY A 73 26.60 -2.81 -25.21
N ALA A 74 27.70 -3.40 -24.73
CA ALA A 74 28.96 -3.48 -25.50
C ALA A 74 28.85 -4.36 -26.74
N TYR A 75 27.97 -5.34 -26.74
CA TYR A 75 27.76 -6.31 -27.83
C TYR A 75 26.57 -5.95 -28.71
N ALA A 76 26.13 -4.69 -28.73
CA ALA A 76 24.99 -4.27 -29.52
C ALA A 76 25.20 -4.48 -31.03
N GLY A 77 24.30 -5.23 -31.66
CA GLY A 77 24.34 -5.58 -33.09
C GLY A 77 24.89 -6.97 -33.36
N GLU A 78 25.60 -7.60 -32.44
CA GLU A 78 26.18 -8.92 -32.59
C GLU A 78 25.15 -10.03 -32.38
N GLU A 79 25.36 -11.16 -33.05
CA GLU A 79 24.55 -12.38 -32.90
C GLU A 79 25.30 -13.45 -32.15
N PHE A 80 24.62 -14.08 -31.21
CA PHE A 80 25.17 -15.16 -30.40
C PHE A 80 24.22 -16.35 -30.40
N ASP A 81 24.80 -17.55 -30.29
CA ASP A 81 24.07 -18.73 -29.90
C ASP A 81 23.86 -18.68 -28.38
N ALA A 82 22.61 -18.81 -27.95
CA ALA A 82 22.22 -18.67 -26.56
C ALA A 82 21.40 -19.87 -26.11
N VAL A 83 21.50 -20.17 -24.83
CA VAL A 83 20.72 -21.24 -24.19
C VAL A 83 19.56 -20.63 -23.41
N ASN A 84 18.36 -21.15 -23.60
CA ASN A 84 17.20 -20.85 -22.76
C ASN A 84 16.94 -22.05 -21.84
N PRO A 85 17.36 -22.01 -20.57
CA PRO A 85 17.24 -23.12 -19.65
C PRO A 85 15.78 -23.29 -19.21
N SER A 86 15.22 -24.48 -19.40
CA SER A 86 13.91 -24.84 -18.85
C SER A 86 13.96 -24.93 -17.33
N GLY A 87 12.92 -24.42 -16.67
CA GLY A 87 12.78 -24.53 -15.22
C GLY A 87 13.67 -23.61 -14.42
N SER A 88 14.38 -22.66 -15.05
CA SER A 88 15.01 -21.58 -14.28
C SER A 88 13.96 -20.66 -13.70
N LEU A 89 14.18 -20.20 -12.46
CA LEU A 89 13.30 -19.23 -11.78
C LEU A 89 13.01 -17.96 -12.61
N PHE A 90 13.88 -17.63 -13.55
CA PHE A 90 13.83 -16.43 -14.37
C PHE A 90 13.67 -16.73 -15.87
N GLY A 91 13.86 -18.00 -16.29
CA GLY A 91 13.81 -18.40 -17.69
C GLY A 91 12.44 -18.21 -18.33
N MET A 92 12.43 -18.19 -19.65
CA MET A 92 11.18 -18.24 -20.42
C MET A 92 10.76 -19.71 -20.56
N GLU A 93 9.46 -19.96 -20.45
CA GLU A 93 8.89 -21.26 -20.77
C GLU A 93 9.21 -21.63 -22.24
N ASN A 94 9.15 -20.63 -23.12
CA ASN A 94 9.37 -20.80 -24.56
C ASN A 94 9.88 -19.51 -25.22
N CYS A 95 10.92 -19.62 -26.02
CA CYS A 95 11.35 -18.59 -26.95
C CYS A 95 10.75 -18.84 -28.32
N GLU A 96 10.21 -17.80 -28.93
CA GLU A 96 9.75 -17.78 -30.31
C GLU A 96 10.60 -16.81 -31.14
N VAL A 97 10.70 -17.03 -32.46
CA VAL A 97 11.40 -16.08 -33.33
C VAL A 97 10.73 -14.71 -33.25
N GLY A 98 11.51 -13.66 -33.02
CA GLY A 98 11.02 -12.31 -32.78
C GLY A 98 10.75 -11.97 -31.32
N SER A 99 10.84 -12.93 -30.39
CA SER A 99 10.70 -12.67 -28.95
C SER A 99 11.78 -11.71 -28.47
N ARG A 100 11.34 -10.66 -27.72
CA ARG A 100 12.24 -9.76 -27.01
C ARG A 100 12.61 -10.36 -25.68
N VAL A 101 13.90 -10.53 -25.45
CA VAL A 101 14.44 -11.19 -24.26
C VAL A 101 15.52 -10.34 -23.60
N ILE A 102 15.73 -10.57 -22.32
CA ILE A 102 16.92 -10.13 -21.60
C ILE A 102 17.87 -11.33 -21.60
N VAL A 103 19.10 -11.10 -21.96
CA VAL A 103 20.17 -12.12 -21.95
C VAL A 103 21.25 -11.74 -20.97
N ILE A 104 21.87 -12.74 -20.35
CA ILE A 104 23.11 -12.60 -19.62
C ILE A 104 24.22 -12.89 -20.60
N VAL A 105 25.10 -11.93 -20.80
CA VAL A 105 26.34 -12.12 -21.54
C VAL A 105 27.47 -12.27 -20.54
N SER A 106 28.04 -13.44 -20.44
CA SER A 106 29.19 -13.74 -19.58
C SER A 106 30.43 -13.76 -20.44
N SER A 107 31.32 -12.78 -20.29
CA SER A 107 32.60 -12.76 -20.99
C SER A 107 33.67 -13.45 -20.14
N THR A 108 34.25 -14.52 -20.69
CA THR A 108 35.42 -15.19 -20.12
C THR A 108 36.52 -15.18 -21.18
N ASP A 109 37.61 -14.49 -20.91
CA ASP A 109 38.86 -14.30 -21.63
C ASP A 109 38.84 -14.26 -23.18
N ASP A 110 38.07 -15.01 -23.91
CA ASP A 110 37.95 -14.94 -25.38
C ASP A 110 36.57 -15.43 -25.92
N ASN A 111 35.67 -15.91 -25.07
CA ASN A 111 34.36 -16.42 -25.48
C ASN A 111 33.23 -15.77 -24.66
N ALA A 112 32.30 -15.15 -25.35
CA ALA A 112 31.06 -14.71 -24.72
C ALA A 112 30.03 -15.86 -24.71
N VAL A 113 29.63 -16.29 -23.51
CA VAL A 113 28.54 -17.24 -23.31
C VAL A 113 27.27 -16.46 -23.06
N VAL A 114 26.24 -16.71 -23.87
CA VAL A 114 24.97 -16.00 -23.75
C VAL A 114 23.87 -16.93 -23.28
N THR A 115 23.16 -16.51 -22.25
CA THR A 115 22.03 -17.29 -21.68
C THR A 115 20.80 -16.38 -21.61
N VAL A 116 19.66 -16.91 -22.02
CA VAL A 116 18.38 -16.20 -21.89
C VAL A 116 17.99 -16.15 -20.42
N TYR A 117 17.83 -14.95 -19.90
CA TYR A 117 17.45 -14.70 -18.52
C TYR A 117 15.93 -14.61 -18.33
N SER A 118 15.26 -13.79 -19.15
CA SER A 118 13.81 -13.64 -19.08
C SER A 118 13.26 -12.95 -20.34
N LYS A 119 11.93 -12.94 -20.49
CA LYS A 119 11.24 -12.10 -21.47
C LYS A 119 11.38 -10.62 -21.10
N ASP A 120 11.66 -9.74 -22.08
CA ASP A 120 11.66 -8.31 -21.87
C ASP A 120 10.20 -7.81 -21.71
N ARG A 121 9.81 -7.59 -20.45
CA ARG A 121 8.49 -7.07 -20.06
C ARG A 121 8.48 -5.55 -19.87
N THR A 122 9.61 -4.88 -20.05
CA THR A 122 9.83 -3.47 -19.72
C THR A 122 8.77 -2.56 -20.35
N MET A 123 8.55 -2.70 -21.65
CA MET A 123 7.61 -1.84 -22.38
C MET A 123 6.16 -2.08 -21.92
N ALA A 124 5.77 -3.34 -21.72
CA ALA A 124 4.42 -3.68 -21.25
C ALA A 124 4.15 -3.11 -19.85
N ILE A 125 5.13 -3.23 -18.94
CA ILE A 125 5.02 -2.71 -17.58
C ILE A 125 4.92 -1.17 -17.62
N TYR A 126 5.77 -0.49 -18.37
CA TYR A 126 5.74 0.98 -18.45
C TYR A 126 4.44 1.51 -19.08
N LEU A 127 3.93 0.85 -20.13
CA LEU A 127 2.65 1.21 -20.73
C LEU A 127 1.48 1.00 -19.75
N PHE A 128 1.51 -0.08 -18.98
CA PHE A 128 0.47 -0.33 -17.98
C PHE A 128 0.50 0.69 -16.84
N VAL A 129 1.70 1.02 -16.32
CA VAL A 129 1.87 2.06 -15.31
C VAL A 129 1.45 3.42 -15.85
N LEU A 130 1.82 3.77 -17.08
CA LEU A 130 1.41 5.02 -17.73
C LEU A 130 -0.12 5.08 -17.87
N PHE A 131 -0.73 4.00 -18.35
CA PHE A 131 -2.19 3.90 -18.47
C PHE A 131 -2.88 4.10 -17.12
N PHE A 132 -2.41 3.43 -16.07
CA PHE A 132 -2.91 3.60 -14.71
C PHE A 132 -2.81 5.06 -14.24
N CYS A 133 -1.66 5.69 -14.43
CA CYS A 133 -1.46 7.11 -14.08
C CYS A 133 -2.40 8.03 -14.86
N LEU A 134 -2.59 7.79 -16.16
CA LEU A 134 -3.51 8.57 -17.00
C LEU A 134 -4.95 8.45 -16.50
N VAL A 135 -5.43 7.24 -16.20
CA VAL A 135 -6.80 7.03 -15.70
C VAL A 135 -7.02 7.78 -14.39
N ILE A 136 -6.08 7.68 -13.44
CA ILE A 136 -6.18 8.40 -12.16
C ILE A 136 -6.17 9.92 -12.38
N CYS A 137 -5.34 10.43 -13.29
CA CYS A 137 -5.29 11.86 -13.58
C CYS A 137 -6.57 12.34 -14.27
N MET A 138 -7.13 11.57 -15.21
CA MET A 138 -8.36 11.91 -15.93
C MET A 138 -9.56 11.99 -14.99
N ILE A 139 -9.72 11.01 -14.13
CA ILE A 139 -10.85 10.94 -13.19
C ILE A 139 -10.64 11.87 -11.99
N GLY A 140 -9.44 11.83 -11.38
CA GLY A 140 -9.13 12.54 -10.15
C GLY A 140 -8.67 13.99 -10.34
N GLY A 141 -8.34 14.42 -11.56
CA GLY A 141 -7.81 15.75 -11.86
C GLY A 141 -6.62 16.10 -10.97
N LYS A 142 -6.64 17.29 -10.35
CA LYS A 142 -5.57 17.74 -9.44
C LYS A 142 -5.39 16.84 -8.21
N LYS A 143 -6.45 16.17 -7.74
CA LYS A 143 -6.37 15.22 -6.62
C LYS A 143 -5.70 13.92 -7.09
N GLY A 144 -5.97 13.46 -8.31
CA GLY A 144 -5.33 12.29 -8.91
C GLY A 144 -3.80 12.46 -9.03
N VAL A 145 -3.33 13.62 -9.52
CA VAL A 145 -1.89 13.91 -9.57
C VAL A 145 -1.24 13.86 -8.18
N LYS A 146 -1.91 14.41 -7.15
CA LYS A 146 -1.42 14.36 -5.77
C LYS A 146 -1.40 12.92 -5.23
N ALA A 147 -2.38 12.09 -5.59
CA ALA A 147 -2.43 10.69 -5.20
C ALA A 147 -1.26 9.91 -5.81
N ILE A 148 -0.97 10.09 -7.11
CA ILE A 148 0.21 9.48 -7.75
C ILE A 148 1.51 9.95 -7.10
N ALA A 149 1.64 11.24 -6.82
CA ALA A 149 2.82 11.78 -6.14
C ALA A 149 3.01 11.18 -4.73
N SER A 150 1.93 10.99 -3.96
CA SER A 150 2.00 10.35 -2.65
C SER A 150 2.35 8.86 -2.73
N LEU A 151 1.79 8.14 -3.72
CA LEU A 151 2.13 6.74 -3.97
C LEU A 151 3.61 6.58 -4.34
N ALA A 152 4.11 7.43 -5.25
CA ALA A 152 5.52 7.44 -5.63
C ALA A 152 6.43 7.75 -4.43
N PHE A 153 6.05 8.71 -3.59
CA PHE A 153 6.78 9.03 -2.36
C PHE A 153 6.84 7.83 -1.40
N THR A 154 5.72 7.15 -1.19
CA THR A 154 5.70 5.94 -0.35
C THR A 154 6.61 4.86 -0.90
N GLY A 155 6.58 4.63 -2.23
CA GLY A 155 7.50 3.70 -2.89
C GLY A 155 8.97 4.08 -2.69
N VAL A 156 9.31 5.36 -2.83
CA VAL A 156 10.66 5.89 -2.56
C VAL A 156 11.07 5.66 -1.10
N CYS A 157 10.18 5.91 -0.14
CA CYS A 157 10.45 5.64 1.27
C CYS A 157 10.71 4.15 1.54
N ILE A 158 9.97 3.25 0.90
CA ILE A 158 10.17 1.81 1.07
C ILE A 158 11.52 1.40 0.47
N VAL A 159 11.80 1.77 -0.78
CA VAL A 159 12.99 1.29 -1.50
C VAL A 159 14.28 1.97 -1.02
N TYR A 160 14.25 3.30 -0.82
CA TYR A 160 15.46 4.08 -0.57
C TYR A 160 15.66 4.51 0.89
N LEU A 161 14.68 4.28 1.78
CA LEU A 161 14.82 4.54 3.20
C LEU A 161 14.70 3.25 4.02
N MET A 162 13.61 2.50 3.85
CA MET A 162 13.34 1.33 4.68
C MET A 162 14.34 0.19 4.41
N PHE A 163 14.54 -0.19 3.14
CA PHE A 163 15.44 -1.29 2.80
C PHE A 163 16.90 -1.03 3.19
N PRO A 164 17.51 0.13 2.92
CA PRO A 164 18.88 0.42 3.34
C PRO A 164 19.06 0.37 4.86
N LEU A 165 18.10 0.91 5.61
CA LEU A 165 18.15 0.91 7.07
C LEU A 165 17.96 -0.51 7.66
N MET A 166 17.09 -1.33 7.06
CA MET A 166 16.96 -2.76 7.41
C MET A 166 18.26 -3.51 7.14
N TYR A 167 18.88 -3.24 5.99
CA TYR A 167 20.16 -3.87 5.61
C TYR A 167 21.29 -3.56 6.59
N ARG A 168 21.27 -2.40 7.24
CA ARG A 168 22.18 -1.99 8.30
C ARG A 168 21.84 -2.55 9.69
N GLY A 169 20.82 -3.37 9.81
CA GLY A 169 20.42 -4.03 11.07
C GLY A 169 19.41 -3.27 11.94
N ILE A 170 18.87 -2.14 11.45
CA ILE A 170 17.78 -1.46 12.14
C ILE A 170 16.56 -2.38 12.14
N SER A 171 15.79 -2.37 13.23
CA SER A 171 14.60 -3.20 13.37
C SER A 171 13.62 -2.95 12.21
N PRO A 172 13.26 -3.98 11.41
CA PRO A 172 12.27 -3.86 10.35
C PRO A 172 10.94 -3.26 10.82
N ILE A 173 10.41 -3.71 11.95
CA ILE A 173 9.16 -3.16 12.53
C ILE A 173 9.34 -1.68 12.86
N GLY A 174 10.45 -1.30 13.51
CA GLY A 174 10.69 0.07 13.92
C GLY A 174 10.77 1.03 12.72
N ILE A 175 11.57 0.69 11.70
CA ILE A 175 11.68 1.54 10.52
C ILE A 175 10.40 1.58 9.70
N THR A 176 9.64 0.48 9.65
CA THR A 176 8.35 0.46 8.98
C THR A 176 7.36 1.43 9.63
N ILE A 177 7.31 1.51 10.95
CA ILE A 177 6.48 2.50 11.65
C ILE A 177 6.89 3.94 11.28
N VAL A 178 8.20 4.22 11.20
CA VAL A 178 8.69 5.54 10.75
C VAL A 178 8.24 5.85 9.33
N VAL A 179 8.37 4.91 8.41
CA VAL A 179 7.92 5.06 7.01
C VAL A 179 6.41 5.27 6.94
N VAL A 180 5.63 4.52 7.73
CA VAL A 180 4.17 4.69 7.84
C VAL A 180 3.81 6.11 8.30
N ILE A 181 4.47 6.62 9.33
CA ILE A 181 4.23 7.99 9.80
C ILE A 181 4.55 9.00 8.71
N LEU A 182 5.70 8.91 8.07
CA LEU A 182 6.12 9.81 7.01
C LEU A 182 5.16 9.77 5.81
N SER A 183 4.82 8.58 5.34
CA SER A 183 3.89 8.39 4.23
C SER A 183 2.49 8.92 4.55
N THR A 184 1.98 8.64 5.76
CA THR A 184 0.67 9.14 6.22
C THR A 184 0.65 10.67 6.28
N LEU A 185 1.67 11.27 6.90
CA LEU A 185 1.78 12.72 7.01
C LEU A 185 1.80 13.39 5.64
N LEU A 186 2.64 12.90 4.73
CA LEU A 186 2.74 13.52 3.40
C LEU A 186 1.47 13.29 2.57
N THR A 187 0.96 12.07 2.53
CA THR A 187 -0.23 11.73 1.74
C THR A 187 -1.44 12.54 2.18
N LEU A 188 -1.73 12.55 3.48
CA LEU A 188 -2.88 13.27 4.01
C LEU A 188 -2.69 14.79 3.93
N TRP A 189 -1.46 15.28 4.03
CA TRP A 189 -1.16 16.70 3.79
C TRP A 189 -1.36 17.09 2.31
N LEU A 190 -0.91 16.28 1.37
CA LEU A 190 -1.10 16.52 -0.07
C LEU A 190 -2.57 16.51 -0.46
N LEU A 191 -3.37 15.60 0.10
CA LEU A 191 -4.78 15.43 -0.24
C LEU A 191 -5.67 16.44 0.50
N GLY A 192 -5.49 16.59 1.82
CA GLY A 192 -6.36 17.37 2.71
C GLY A 192 -5.80 18.74 3.15
N GLY A 193 -4.54 19.05 2.84
CA GLY A 193 -3.86 20.24 3.34
C GLY A 193 -3.62 20.20 4.87
N VAL A 194 -3.24 21.34 5.46
CA VAL A 194 -3.07 21.47 6.92
C VAL A 194 -4.42 21.86 7.52
N SER A 195 -5.13 20.89 8.07
CA SER A 195 -6.46 21.10 8.68
C SER A 195 -6.66 20.20 9.90
N LYS A 196 -7.63 20.53 10.75
CA LYS A 196 -8.02 19.69 11.89
C LYS A 196 -8.43 18.28 11.43
N LYS A 197 -9.11 18.19 10.28
CA LYS A 197 -9.46 16.95 9.61
C LYS A 197 -8.22 16.11 9.33
N THR A 198 -7.20 16.70 8.70
CA THR A 198 -5.96 15.99 8.36
C THR A 198 -5.24 15.48 9.60
N VAL A 199 -5.16 16.30 10.67
CA VAL A 199 -4.55 15.87 11.94
C VAL A 199 -5.31 14.69 12.55
N SER A 200 -6.65 14.75 12.56
CA SER A 200 -7.49 13.66 13.07
C SER A 200 -7.29 12.36 12.28
N ALA A 201 -7.23 12.46 10.94
CA ALA A 201 -6.97 11.32 10.07
C ALA A 201 -5.57 10.72 10.30
N VAL A 202 -4.53 11.57 10.45
CA VAL A 202 -3.17 11.10 10.75
C VAL A 202 -3.12 10.33 12.07
N VAL A 203 -3.68 10.91 13.13
CA VAL A 203 -3.69 10.24 14.45
C VAL A 203 -4.45 8.92 14.39
N GLY A 204 -5.62 8.90 13.74
CA GLY A 204 -6.41 7.68 13.58
C GLY A 204 -5.68 6.60 12.80
N THR A 205 -5.11 6.96 11.64
CA THR A 205 -4.34 6.03 10.78
C THR A 205 -3.14 5.45 11.50
N VAL A 206 -2.28 6.30 12.09
CA VAL A 206 -1.08 5.84 12.80
C VAL A 206 -1.46 4.93 13.98
N SER A 207 -2.48 5.30 14.75
CA SER A 207 -2.96 4.47 15.86
C SER A 207 -3.50 3.12 15.37
N GLY A 208 -4.27 3.11 14.27
CA GLY A 208 -4.79 1.88 13.67
C GLY A 208 -3.67 0.95 13.21
N VAL A 209 -2.64 1.48 12.56
CA VAL A 209 -1.47 0.70 12.13
C VAL A 209 -0.68 0.15 13.33
N VAL A 210 -0.52 0.94 14.40
CA VAL A 210 0.12 0.46 15.65
C VAL A 210 -0.69 -0.68 16.27
N VAL A 211 -2.01 -0.59 16.26
CA VAL A 211 -2.89 -1.68 16.71
C VAL A 211 -2.72 -2.94 15.85
N ALA A 212 -2.68 -2.79 14.52
CA ALA A 212 -2.43 -3.92 13.63
C ALA A 212 -1.08 -4.60 13.92
N ALA A 213 -0.03 -3.80 14.12
CA ALA A 213 1.30 -4.29 14.49
C ALA A 213 1.28 -5.04 15.84
N ALA A 214 0.64 -4.47 16.85
CA ALA A 214 0.52 -5.07 18.16
C ALA A 214 -0.26 -6.39 18.10
N ALA A 215 -1.38 -6.42 17.39
CA ALA A 215 -2.19 -7.63 17.19
C ALA A 215 -1.38 -8.73 16.49
N ALA A 216 -0.65 -8.39 15.42
CA ALA A 216 0.20 -9.33 14.71
C ALA A 216 1.30 -9.92 15.63
N VAL A 217 1.97 -9.08 16.41
CA VAL A 217 3.03 -9.54 17.32
C VAL A 217 2.47 -10.42 18.45
N VAL A 218 1.33 -10.05 19.05
CA VAL A 218 0.68 -10.81 20.12
C VAL A 218 0.20 -12.16 19.59
N PHE A 219 -0.52 -12.16 18.48
CA PHE A 219 -1.01 -13.39 17.86
C PHE A 219 0.14 -14.27 17.35
N GLY A 220 1.15 -13.69 16.71
CA GLY A 220 2.33 -14.40 16.24
C GLY A 220 3.05 -15.14 17.38
N LYS A 221 3.22 -14.48 18.52
CA LYS A 221 3.79 -15.12 19.72
C LYS A 221 2.90 -16.25 20.25
N ALA A 222 1.59 -16.02 20.32
CA ALA A 222 0.63 -17.01 20.81
C ALA A 222 0.55 -18.25 19.90
N ALA A 223 0.62 -18.06 18.58
CA ALA A 223 0.56 -19.12 17.58
C ALA A 223 1.92 -19.72 17.22
N GLY A 224 3.03 -19.26 17.83
CA GLY A 224 4.38 -19.70 17.49
C GLY A 224 4.85 -19.26 16.08
N ILE A 225 4.24 -18.23 15.50
CA ILE A 225 4.61 -17.69 14.18
C ILE A 225 5.76 -16.71 14.37
N THR A 226 6.94 -17.08 13.91
CA THR A 226 8.19 -16.34 14.15
C THR A 226 8.65 -15.49 12.97
N GLY A 227 7.97 -15.58 11.82
CA GLY A 227 8.39 -14.93 10.56
C GLY A 227 9.57 -15.61 9.87
N TYR A 228 10.05 -16.73 10.35
CA TYR A 228 11.06 -17.56 9.68
C TYR A 228 10.46 -18.63 8.76
N ASN A 229 9.16 -18.83 8.77
CA ASN A 229 8.49 -19.84 7.96
C ASN A 229 7.72 -19.18 6.81
N VAL A 230 8.39 -18.32 6.09
CA VAL A 230 7.87 -17.66 4.89
C VAL A 230 8.45 -18.33 3.64
N SER A 231 7.83 -18.11 2.50
CA SER A 231 8.40 -18.49 1.21
C SER A 231 9.81 -17.89 1.08
N ASP A 232 10.70 -18.58 0.38
CA ASP A 232 12.10 -18.17 0.16
C ASP A 232 12.97 -18.00 1.42
N ILE A 233 12.59 -18.68 2.52
CA ILE A 233 13.33 -18.57 3.80
C ILE A 233 14.81 -18.96 3.67
N GLU A 234 15.14 -19.91 2.80
CA GLU A 234 16.54 -20.31 2.55
C GLU A 234 17.35 -19.15 1.98
N THR A 235 16.80 -18.47 0.97
CA THR A 235 17.41 -17.28 0.37
C THR A 235 17.50 -16.14 1.38
N LEU A 236 16.44 -15.93 2.16
CA LEU A 236 16.45 -14.90 3.21
C LEU A 236 17.47 -15.21 4.31
N ASN A 237 17.62 -16.48 4.72
CA ASN A 237 18.62 -16.90 5.68
C ASN A 237 20.05 -16.67 5.14
N TYR A 238 20.30 -16.96 3.87
CA TYR A 238 21.57 -16.66 3.24
C TYR A 238 21.85 -15.16 3.24
N VAL A 239 20.85 -14.32 2.91
CA VAL A 239 20.94 -12.87 3.01
C VAL A 239 21.25 -12.42 4.43
N ALA A 240 20.57 -12.98 5.44
CA ALA A 240 20.78 -12.59 6.84
C ALA A 240 22.16 -12.99 7.38
N GLN A 241 22.70 -14.12 6.95
CA GLN A 241 24.05 -14.56 7.33
C GLN A 241 25.14 -13.61 6.80
N ASN A 242 24.87 -12.96 5.66
CA ASN A 242 25.81 -12.05 4.99
C ASN A 242 25.49 -10.56 5.23
N THR A 243 24.40 -10.26 5.94
CA THR A 243 23.95 -8.91 6.26
C THR A 243 23.48 -8.83 7.71
N HIS A 244 23.04 -7.65 8.13
CA HIS A 244 22.50 -7.46 9.48
C HIS A 244 20.95 -7.48 9.53
N ILE A 245 20.28 -7.97 8.47
CA ILE A 245 18.81 -7.97 8.36
C ILE A 245 18.20 -8.93 9.39
N LYS A 246 17.21 -8.45 10.14
CA LYS A 246 16.44 -9.25 11.11
C LYS A 246 15.22 -9.86 10.42
N ILE A 247 15.38 -11.02 9.76
CA ILE A 247 14.37 -11.65 8.90
C ILE A 247 13.06 -11.90 9.62
N GLY A 248 13.10 -12.42 10.86
CA GLY A 248 11.89 -12.75 11.63
C GLY A 248 10.94 -11.56 11.88
N GLN A 249 11.37 -10.31 11.57
CA GLN A 249 10.52 -9.13 11.69
C GLN A 249 9.95 -8.67 10.34
N LEU A 250 10.39 -9.24 9.20
CA LEU A 250 9.94 -8.81 7.86
C LEU A 250 8.46 -9.10 7.65
N LEU A 251 7.99 -10.27 8.08
CA LEU A 251 6.57 -10.63 8.02
C LEU A 251 5.69 -9.58 8.70
N PHE A 252 6.04 -9.18 9.92
CA PHE A 252 5.30 -8.17 10.67
C PHE A 252 5.36 -6.79 10.01
N SER A 253 6.50 -6.44 9.40
CA SER A 253 6.64 -5.22 8.61
C SER A 253 5.72 -5.22 7.40
N GLY A 254 5.58 -6.36 6.72
CA GLY A 254 4.64 -6.56 5.62
C GLY A 254 3.19 -6.29 6.04
N ILE A 255 2.77 -6.83 7.19
CA ILE A 255 1.43 -6.61 7.76
C ILE A 255 1.17 -5.12 8.03
N ILE A 256 2.16 -4.43 8.61
CA ILE A 256 2.08 -2.99 8.91
C ILE A 256 1.88 -2.18 7.63
N ILE A 257 2.64 -2.46 6.57
CA ILE A 257 2.53 -1.76 5.27
C ILE A 257 1.18 -2.04 4.62
N ALA A 258 0.72 -3.28 4.65
CA ALA A 258 -0.55 -3.66 4.04
C ALA A 258 -1.75 -3.02 4.76
N ALA A 259 -1.71 -2.92 6.09
CA ALA A 259 -2.75 -2.25 6.87
C ALA A 259 -2.80 -0.73 6.63
N LEU A 260 -1.68 -0.09 6.24
CA LEU A 260 -1.57 1.36 6.09
C LEU A 260 -2.60 1.93 5.10
N GLY A 261 -2.74 1.33 3.92
CA GLY A 261 -3.68 1.82 2.90
C GLY A 261 -5.11 1.89 3.42
N ALA A 262 -5.62 0.77 3.94
CA ALA A 262 -6.98 0.66 4.43
C ALA A 262 -7.25 1.55 5.66
N THR A 263 -6.33 1.64 6.61
CA THR A 263 -6.46 2.53 7.79
C THR A 263 -6.45 4.00 7.40
N MET A 264 -5.66 4.37 6.38
CA MET A 264 -5.59 5.74 5.87
C MET A 264 -6.91 6.17 5.22
N ASP A 265 -7.50 5.31 4.40
CA ASP A 265 -8.76 5.60 3.72
C ASP A 265 -9.92 5.76 4.72
N VAL A 266 -10.00 4.86 5.70
CA VAL A 266 -11.02 4.93 6.76
C VAL A 266 -10.81 6.19 7.62
N GLY A 267 -9.58 6.46 8.07
CA GLY A 267 -9.27 7.63 8.86
C GLY A 267 -9.63 8.93 8.15
N MET A 268 -9.27 9.06 6.88
CA MET A 268 -9.57 10.26 6.09
C MET A 268 -11.06 10.44 5.83
N SER A 269 -11.78 9.35 5.55
CA SER A 269 -13.22 9.39 5.29
C SER A 269 -14.02 9.80 6.52
N ILE A 270 -13.73 9.23 7.68
CA ILE A 270 -14.40 9.57 8.95
C ILE A 270 -14.10 11.04 9.33
N ALA A 271 -12.84 11.45 9.27
CA ALA A 271 -12.48 12.84 9.58
C ALA A 271 -13.13 13.84 8.60
N SER A 272 -13.28 13.46 7.32
CA SER A 272 -13.97 14.28 6.32
C SER A 272 -15.46 14.41 6.60
N THR A 273 -16.12 13.32 6.94
CA THR A 273 -17.55 13.29 7.27
C THR A 273 -17.85 14.12 8.51
N ILE A 274 -17.04 13.98 9.56
CA ILE A 274 -17.21 14.78 10.79
C ILE A 274 -17.00 16.28 10.51
N GLN A 275 -16.04 16.64 9.68
CA GLN A 275 -15.84 18.03 9.30
C GLN A 275 -17.03 18.56 8.49
N GLU A 276 -17.52 17.83 7.52
CA GLU A 276 -18.65 18.24 6.71
C GLU A 276 -19.93 18.39 7.53
N LEU A 277 -20.18 17.47 8.47
CA LEU A 277 -21.32 17.57 9.40
C LEU A 277 -21.23 18.82 10.26
N HIS A 278 -20.05 19.14 10.79
CA HIS A 278 -19.86 20.35 11.60
C HIS A 278 -19.98 21.64 10.78
N GLU A 279 -19.54 21.65 9.52
CA GLU A 279 -19.69 22.80 8.63
C GLU A 279 -21.16 23.05 8.25
N ARG A 280 -21.98 22.00 8.08
CA ARG A 280 -23.41 22.10 7.77
C ARG A 280 -24.29 22.34 8.99
N SER A 281 -23.85 21.84 10.14
CA SER A 281 -24.60 21.91 11.41
C SER A 281 -23.65 22.26 12.56
N PRO A 282 -23.24 23.53 12.69
CA PRO A 282 -22.27 23.99 13.72
C PRO A 282 -22.74 23.80 15.15
N GLN A 283 -24.05 23.65 15.36
CA GLN A 283 -24.67 23.40 16.67
C GLN A 283 -24.43 21.99 17.21
N LEU A 284 -24.01 21.04 16.39
CA LEU A 284 -23.73 19.67 16.84
C LEU A 284 -22.57 19.65 17.85
N GLY A 285 -22.86 19.04 19.00
CA GLY A 285 -21.86 18.86 20.07
C GLY A 285 -20.84 17.77 19.74
N THR A 286 -19.75 17.72 20.49
CA THR A 286 -18.69 16.73 20.35
C THR A 286 -19.22 15.29 20.40
N LYS A 287 -20.21 15.01 21.30
CA LYS A 287 -20.80 13.69 21.46
C LYS A 287 -21.58 13.26 20.21
N GLU A 288 -22.35 14.18 19.62
CA GLU A 288 -23.16 13.93 18.43
C GLU A 288 -22.28 13.70 17.20
N LEU A 289 -21.22 14.50 17.05
CA LEU A 289 -20.20 14.32 16.01
C LEU A 289 -19.48 12.98 16.14
N PHE A 290 -19.13 12.56 17.37
CA PHE A 290 -18.53 11.26 17.62
C PHE A 290 -19.46 10.11 17.22
N VAL A 291 -20.74 10.12 17.68
CA VAL A 291 -21.72 9.09 17.35
C VAL A 291 -21.97 9.02 15.85
N SER A 292 -22.04 10.17 15.17
CA SER A 292 -22.17 10.23 13.72
C SER A 292 -20.96 9.64 13.00
N GLY A 293 -19.74 9.94 13.47
CA GLY A 293 -18.51 9.35 12.95
C GLY A 293 -18.47 7.83 13.12
N ILE A 294 -18.90 7.31 14.28
CA ILE A 294 -19.01 5.86 14.52
C ILE A 294 -20.04 5.22 13.60
N ARG A 295 -21.17 5.87 13.35
CA ARG A 295 -22.22 5.32 12.46
C ARG A 295 -21.70 5.15 11.04
N VAL A 296 -21.09 6.19 10.48
CA VAL A 296 -20.48 6.11 9.13
C VAL A 296 -19.32 5.10 9.11
N GLY A 297 -18.51 5.09 10.17
CA GLY A 297 -17.40 4.15 10.27
C GLY A 297 -17.82 2.67 10.34
N ARG A 298 -19.00 2.36 10.91
CA ARG A 298 -19.53 0.99 10.92
C ARG A 298 -19.83 0.47 9.51
N ASP A 299 -20.37 1.32 8.65
CA ASP A 299 -20.66 0.92 7.26
C ASP A 299 -19.36 0.68 6.48
N MET A 300 -18.36 1.52 6.72
CA MET A 300 -17.05 1.43 6.05
C MET A 300 -16.19 0.26 6.53
N MET A 301 -16.18 -0.02 7.86
CA MET A 301 -15.26 -1.03 8.40
C MET A 301 -15.55 -2.43 7.85
N GLY A 302 -16.83 -2.77 7.61
CA GLY A 302 -17.22 -4.06 7.05
C GLY A 302 -16.70 -4.28 5.64
N THR A 303 -16.84 -3.28 4.76
CA THR A 303 -16.36 -3.35 3.37
C THR A 303 -14.84 -3.35 3.29
N MET A 304 -14.18 -2.53 4.10
CA MET A 304 -12.70 -2.46 4.11
C MET A 304 -12.09 -3.72 4.73
N ALA A 305 -12.71 -4.30 5.77
CA ALA A 305 -12.31 -5.57 6.34
C ALA A 305 -12.36 -6.70 5.30
N ASN A 306 -13.47 -6.82 4.57
CA ASN A 306 -13.61 -7.81 3.51
C ASN A 306 -12.56 -7.61 2.40
N THR A 307 -12.34 -6.37 1.97
CA THR A 307 -11.36 -6.06 0.93
C THR A 307 -9.96 -6.52 1.33
N LEU A 308 -9.55 -6.25 2.57
CA LEU A 308 -8.24 -6.63 3.06
C LEU A 308 -8.09 -8.16 3.18
N ILE A 309 -9.11 -8.84 3.72
CA ILE A 309 -9.12 -10.31 3.82
C ILE A 309 -9.06 -10.94 2.42
N PHE A 310 -9.88 -10.47 1.47
CA PHE A 310 -9.86 -11.01 0.11
C PHE A 310 -8.56 -10.74 -0.63
N ALA A 311 -7.88 -9.61 -0.35
CA ALA A 311 -6.55 -9.35 -0.91
C ALA A 311 -5.53 -10.40 -0.47
N TYR A 312 -5.54 -10.78 0.82
CA TYR A 312 -4.66 -11.85 1.31
C TYR A 312 -5.05 -13.22 0.77
N VAL A 313 -6.33 -13.58 0.82
CA VAL A 313 -6.82 -14.85 0.25
C VAL A 313 -6.47 -14.95 -1.23
N GLY A 314 -6.63 -13.86 -1.99
CA GLY A 314 -6.26 -13.81 -3.41
C GLY A 314 -4.76 -14.01 -3.64
N GLY A 315 -3.91 -13.42 -2.79
CA GLY A 315 -2.46 -13.60 -2.85
C GLY A 315 -2.03 -15.03 -2.56
N SER A 316 -2.75 -15.74 -1.70
CA SER A 316 -2.44 -17.11 -1.26
C SER A 316 -3.24 -18.19 -2.00
N LEU A 317 -3.98 -17.84 -3.05
CA LEU A 317 -4.92 -18.75 -3.71
C LEU A 317 -4.24 -20.03 -4.20
N SER A 318 -3.04 -19.93 -4.78
CA SER A 318 -2.29 -21.10 -5.25
C SER A 318 -2.00 -22.10 -4.12
N THR A 319 -1.57 -21.60 -2.96
CA THR A 319 -1.30 -22.42 -1.77
C THR A 319 -2.58 -23.07 -1.24
N LEU A 320 -3.69 -22.33 -1.23
CA LEU A 320 -5.00 -22.85 -0.80
C LEU A 320 -5.47 -23.99 -1.72
N VAL A 321 -5.30 -23.84 -3.04
CA VAL A 321 -5.64 -24.89 -4.03
C VAL A 321 -4.78 -26.14 -3.83
N VAL A 322 -3.48 -25.99 -3.58
CA VAL A 322 -2.59 -27.12 -3.29
C VAL A 322 -3.03 -27.86 -2.02
N ASN A 323 -3.32 -27.12 -0.94
CA ASN A 323 -3.80 -27.71 0.30
C ASN A 323 -5.14 -28.44 0.13
N TYR A 324 -6.04 -27.88 -0.67
CA TYR A 324 -7.30 -28.53 -1.03
C TYR A 324 -7.09 -29.82 -1.83
N ALA A 325 -6.20 -29.77 -2.83
CA ALA A 325 -5.90 -30.92 -3.68
C ALA A 325 -5.26 -32.10 -2.90
N TYR A 326 -4.48 -31.80 -1.87
CA TYR A 326 -3.90 -32.82 -0.98
C TYR A 326 -4.91 -33.40 0.02
N ASN A 327 -6.15 -32.93 0.03
CA ASN A 327 -7.21 -33.37 0.92
C ASN A 327 -6.78 -33.43 2.40
N LEU A 328 -6.12 -32.35 2.85
CA LEU A 328 -5.60 -32.27 4.20
C LEU A 328 -6.74 -32.26 5.23
N SER A 329 -6.55 -32.97 6.35
CA SER A 329 -7.52 -32.94 7.45
C SER A 329 -7.60 -31.54 8.08
N TYR A 330 -8.72 -31.22 8.72
CA TYR A 330 -8.91 -29.93 9.41
C TYR A 330 -7.76 -29.62 10.37
N ASN A 331 -7.31 -30.60 11.15
CA ASN A 331 -6.21 -30.41 12.09
C ASN A 331 -4.88 -30.09 11.41
N GLN A 332 -4.63 -30.65 10.23
CA GLN A 332 -3.45 -30.32 9.43
C GLN A 332 -3.55 -28.91 8.87
N LEU A 333 -4.72 -28.53 8.35
CA LEU A 333 -4.94 -27.19 7.76
C LEU A 333 -4.81 -26.10 8.81
N ILE A 334 -5.56 -26.19 9.92
CA ILE A 334 -5.58 -25.11 10.92
C ILE A 334 -4.25 -24.93 11.66
N ASN A 335 -3.45 -26.00 11.75
CA ASN A 335 -2.10 -25.95 12.30
C ASN A 335 -1.00 -25.74 11.24
N SER A 336 -1.39 -25.57 9.99
CA SER A 336 -0.46 -25.20 8.93
C SER A 336 0.11 -23.81 9.19
N TYR A 337 1.42 -23.68 9.11
CA TYR A 337 2.10 -22.41 9.32
C TYR A 337 1.67 -21.35 8.29
N VAL A 338 1.48 -21.76 7.03
CA VAL A 338 1.04 -20.88 5.95
C VAL A 338 -0.35 -20.34 6.23
N ILE A 339 -1.30 -21.22 6.58
CA ILE A 339 -2.67 -20.82 6.90
C ILE A 339 -2.68 -19.91 8.15
N GLY A 340 -1.92 -20.26 9.19
CA GLY A 340 -1.79 -19.43 10.39
C GLY A 340 -1.26 -18.03 10.09
N THR A 341 -0.28 -17.93 9.20
CA THR A 341 0.29 -16.65 8.76
C THR A 341 -0.74 -15.82 8.01
N GLU A 342 -1.49 -16.40 7.07
CA GLU A 342 -2.52 -15.70 6.31
C GLU A 342 -3.66 -15.19 7.20
N ILE A 343 -4.11 -16.01 8.14
CA ILE A 343 -5.11 -15.61 9.15
C ILE A 343 -4.58 -14.45 9.98
N MET A 344 -3.33 -14.53 10.45
CA MET A 344 -2.70 -13.48 11.23
C MET A 344 -2.62 -12.17 10.44
N GLN A 345 -2.19 -12.21 9.19
CA GLN A 345 -2.09 -11.02 8.32
C GLN A 345 -3.46 -10.38 8.11
N GLY A 346 -4.45 -11.18 7.69
CA GLY A 346 -5.81 -10.71 7.43
C GLY A 346 -6.47 -10.11 8.65
N LEU A 347 -6.47 -10.83 9.78
CA LEU A 347 -7.17 -10.39 10.99
C LEU A 347 -6.46 -9.25 11.71
N SER A 348 -5.11 -9.25 11.78
CA SER A 348 -4.38 -8.15 12.42
C SER A 348 -4.54 -6.84 11.66
N GLY A 349 -4.44 -6.88 10.32
CA GLY A 349 -4.70 -5.71 9.49
C GLY A 349 -6.14 -5.19 9.65
N THR A 350 -7.11 -6.09 9.65
CA THR A 350 -8.54 -5.77 9.85
C THR A 350 -8.81 -5.15 11.22
N LEU A 351 -8.20 -5.67 12.30
CA LEU A 351 -8.30 -5.05 13.63
C LEU A 351 -7.79 -3.61 13.63
N GLY A 352 -6.68 -3.35 12.92
CA GLY A 352 -6.18 -1.99 12.72
C GLY A 352 -7.22 -1.07 12.07
N VAL A 353 -7.87 -1.54 11.00
CA VAL A 353 -8.93 -0.80 10.30
C VAL A 353 -10.12 -0.53 11.21
N VAL A 354 -10.61 -1.55 11.92
CA VAL A 354 -11.76 -1.44 12.82
C VAL A 354 -11.49 -0.43 13.94
N LEU A 355 -10.31 -0.49 14.58
CA LEU A 355 -9.98 0.44 15.67
C LEU A 355 -9.58 1.84 15.19
N THR A 356 -9.24 2.03 13.92
CA THR A 356 -9.08 3.37 13.31
C THR A 356 -10.40 4.16 13.40
N VAL A 357 -11.55 3.49 13.30
CA VAL A 357 -12.88 4.13 13.33
C VAL A 357 -13.11 4.92 14.62
N PRO A 358 -13.14 4.29 15.82
CA PRO A 358 -13.41 5.01 17.06
C PRO A 358 -12.33 6.04 17.40
N ILE A 359 -11.05 5.74 17.09
CA ILE A 359 -9.96 6.65 17.39
C ILE A 359 -10.06 7.92 16.53
N THR A 360 -10.26 7.78 15.22
CA THR A 360 -10.43 8.93 14.33
C THR A 360 -11.68 9.74 14.70
N ALA A 361 -12.80 9.07 14.95
CA ALA A 361 -14.04 9.72 15.33
C ALA A 361 -13.89 10.52 16.62
N ALA A 362 -13.22 9.98 17.64
CA ALA A 362 -12.97 10.67 18.90
C ALA A 362 -12.09 11.90 18.70
N VAL A 363 -10.95 11.74 18.01
CA VAL A 363 -10.00 12.84 17.77
C VAL A 363 -10.64 13.93 16.91
N ALA A 364 -11.36 13.55 15.85
CA ALA A 364 -12.04 14.51 14.97
C ALA A 364 -13.15 15.26 15.72
N ALA A 365 -13.99 14.57 16.48
CA ALA A 365 -15.05 15.19 17.27
C ALA A 365 -14.51 16.18 18.30
N VAL A 366 -13.40 15.87 18.97
CA VAL A 366 -12.75 16.77 19.94
C VAL A 366 -12.09 17.97 19.25
N LEU A 367 -11.37 17.77 18.16
CA LEU A 367 -10.63 18.85 17.49
C LEU A 367 -11.54 19.78 16.68
N ILE A 368 -12.59 19.25 16.08
CA ILE A 368 -13.51 19.98 15.19
C ILE A 368 -14.66 20.55 16.02
N GLY A 369 -15.27 19.77 16.91
CA GLY A 369 -16.43 20.11 17.72
C GLY A 369 -16.16 21.04 18.93
N LYS A 370 -14.99 21.70 19.01
CA LYS A 370 -14.73 22.67 20.08
C LYS A 370 -15.71 23.83 19.98
N LYS A 371 -16.62 23.86 20.98
CA LYS A 371 -17.57 24.89 21.37
C LYS A 371 -17.47 26.19 20.55
N THR A 372 -18.35 26.32 19.59
CA THR A 372 -18.98 27.61 19.35
C THR A 372 -19.92 27.80 20.55
N ILE A 373 -19.57 28.70 21.48
CA ILE A 373 -20.55 29.21 22.43
C ILE A 373 -21.53 29.97 21.53
N VAL A 374 -22.58 29.32 21.11
CA VAL A 374 -23.75 30.00 20.61
C VAL A 374 -24.27 30.76 21.86
N LYS A 375 -24.03 32.06 21.93
CA LYS A 375 -24.86 32.91 22.76
C LYS A 375 -26.28 32.61 22.31
N GLU A 376 -27.04 31.95 23.18
CA GLU A 376 -28.48 31.90 23.02
C GLU A 376 -28.93 33.33 22.79
N PRO A 377 -29.65 33.65 21.72
CA PRO A 377 -30.35 34.90 21.67
C PRO A 377 -31.31 34.82 22.86
N LEU A 378 -31.16 35.80 23.76
CA LEU A 378 -32.07 35.98 24.87
C LEU A 378 -33.50 35.97 24.30
N MET A 379 -34.25 34.93 24.63
CA MET A 379 -35.70 34.80 24.40
C MET A 379 -36.43 35.73 25.35
N GLN A 380 -35.97 37.01 25.44
CA GLN A 380 -36.57 38.02 26.34
C GLN A 380 -37.19 39.17 25.57
N ASP A 381 -37.06 39.18 24.23
CA ASP A 381 -37.65 40.25 23.41
C ASP A 381 -38.92 39.82 22.63
N ILE A 382 -39.55 38.70 22.98
CA ILE A 382 -40.81 38.23 22.32
C ILE A 382 -42.02 38.37 23.26
N TYR A 383 -41.82 38.78 24.53
CA TYR A 383 -42.94 38.89 25.49
C TYR A 383 -43.26 40.30 25.91
N ASP A 384 -42.81 41.31 25.15
CA ASP A 384 -43.21 42.72 25.44
C ASP A 384 -43.96 43.30 24.22
N GLY A 385 -45.11 42.74 23.94
CA GLY A 385 -46.07 43.17 22.95
C GLY A 385 -47.42 42.61 23.33
N SER A 386 -47.84 42.94 24.59
CA SER A 386 -49.18 42.73 25.03
C SER A 386 -50.11 43.76 24.41
N ASP A 387 -51.30 43.33 24.25
CA ASP A 387 -52.52 44.14 24.09
C ASP A 387 -52.76 44.69 22.67
N ASP A 388 -53.52 43.91 21.92
CA ASP A 388 -54.65 44.34 21.10
C ASP A 388 -55.15 43.08 20.29
N TYR A 389 -55.88 42.23 20.97
CA TYR A 389 -56.81 41.30 20.25
C TYR A 389 -58.22 41.74 20.55
N GLU A 390 -58.83 42.54 19.64
CA GLU A 390 -60.29 42.68 19.52
C GLU A 390 -60.88 41.29 19.13
N GLU A 391 -61.82 40.83 19.97
CA GLU A 391 -62.65 39.67 19.68
C GLU A 391 -63.54 39.98 18.47
N PRO A 392 -63.66 39.15 17.45
CA PRO A 392 -64.73 39.26 16.46
C PRO A 392 -65.99 38.66 17.05
N GLU A 393 -67.07 39.44 17.04
CA GLU A 393 -68.46 39.10 17.36
C GLU A 393 -68.90 37.87 16.61
N THR A 394 -69.53 36.91 17.34
CA THR A 394 -70.24 35.78 16.82
C THR A 394 -71.61 36.21 16.41
N ASP A 395 -71.92 36.33 15.13
CA ASP A 395 -73.32 36.20 14.60
C ASP A 395 -73.49 34.80 14.14
N GLY A 396 -74.50 34.19 14.84
CA GLY A 396 -75.02 32.90 14.50
C GLY A 396 -76.02 32.94 13.33
N GLU A 397 -75.96 31.93 12.51
CA GLU A 397 -77.17 31.48 11.83
C GLU A 397 -77.13 29.96 11.56
N TYR A 398 -78.14 29.32 12.14
CA TYR A 398 -78.50 27.92 11.90
C TYR A 398 -79.09 27.76 10.50
N GLY A 399 -78.70 26.69 9.84
CA GLY A 399 -79.33 26.17 8.63
C GLY A 399 -79.10 24.67 8.51
N GLU A 400 -80.02 23.93 9.06
CA GLU A 400 -80.32 22.52 8.68
C GLU A 400 -80.60 22.45 7.17
N ASP A 401 -80.10 21.44 6.49
CA ASP A 401 -80.89 20.46 5.74
C ASP A 401 -80.05 19.66 4.73
N VAL A 402 -80.29 18.29 4.86
CA VAL A 402 -80.15 17.18 3.94
C VAL A 402 -78.75 16.51 3.85
#